data_6a4c944e52c608d7d947c7dbae23c279
#
_entry.id   6a4c944e52c608d7d947c7dbae23c279
#
_cell.length_a   1.000
_cell.length_b   1.000
_cell.length_c   1.000
_cell.angle_alpha   90.00
_cell.angle_beta   90.00
_cell.angle_gamma   90.00
#
_symmetry.space_group_name_H-M   'P 1'
#
loop_
_entity.id
_entity.type
_entity.pdbx_description
1 polymer ?
#
loop_
_entity_poly.entity_id
_entity_poly.type
_entity_poly.pdbx_seq_one_letter_code
_entity_poly.pdbx_strand_id
1 'polypeptide(L)'
;MKIRSLALAFSLAAVGITSTVTAPAAIAQAKEQFFPVLVYRTGAYAPNGTPWANGYVDYLKYVNAKGGINGVKLSFEECEFGYATDRGVECYERLKGKNGGATVFQPLSTGVTFALTDKAPVDKIPLITAGYGRSESQDGSVFAWNFPLLGTYWVGADVAIQALAKREGGFDNLKGKKIAL
;
A
#
# COMPACT_ATOMS: atom_id res chain seq x y z
N MET A 1 12.68 34.83 -89.27
CA MET A 1 11.65 34.15 -88.48
C MET A 1 12.16 34.00 -87.06
N LYS A 2 11.68 34.78 -86.13
CA LYS A 2 12.24 34.88 -84.71
C LYS A 2 11.33 34.05 -83.84
N ILE A 3 11.91 33.00 -83.17
CA ILE A 3 11.24 32.18 -82.23
C ILE A 3 11.62 32.75 -80.84
N ARG A 4 10.60 33.23 -80.10
CA ARG A 4 10.77 33.71 -78.71
C ARG A 4 10.56 32.52 -77.75
N SER A 5 11.60 32.23 -76.99
CA SER A 5 11.56 31.24 -75.91
C SER A 5 10.88 31.83 -74.67
N LEU A 6 9.82 31.19 -74.21
CA LEU A 6 9.12 31.54 -72.99
C LEU A 6 9.70 30.67 -71.85
N ALA A 7 10.38 31.32 -70.88
CA ALA A 7 10.91 30.68 -69.69
C ALA A 7 9.78 30.66 -68.61
N LEU A 8 9.38 29.45 -68.25
CA LEU A 8 8.41 29.23 -67.15
C LEU A 8 9.18 29.06 -65.85
N ALA A 9 9.05 30.06 -64.96
CA ALA A 9 9.64 29.98 -63.61
C ALA A 9 8.69 29.17 -62.69
N PHE A 10 9.14 27.99 -62.24
CA PHE A 10 8.45 27.22 -61.20
C PHE A 10 8.90 27.70 -59.84
N SER A 11 8.04 28.36 -59.06
CA SER A 11 8.26 28.70 -57.69
C SER A 11 7.90 27.50 -56.79
N LEU A 12 8.89 26.81 -56.21
CA LEU A 12 8.66 25.83 -55.16
C LEU A 12 8.41 26.56 -53.84
N ALA A 13 7.16 26.55 -53.41
CA ALA A 13 6.82 26.93 -52.03
C ALA A 13 7.14 25.75 -51.08
N ALA A 14 8.23 25.86 -50.34
CA ALA A 14 8.57 24.93 -49.29
C ALA A 14 7.64 25.19 -48.09
N VAL A 15 6.63 24.36 -47.91
CA VAL A 15 5.80 24.34 -46.69
C VAL A 15 6.64 23.65 -45.60
N GLY A 16 7.26 24.44 -44.74
CA GLY A 16 7.94 23.96 -43.54
C GLY A 16 6.90 23.48 -42.51
N ILE A 17 6.73 22.14 -42.40
CA ILE A 17 6.00 21.53 -41.30
C ILE A 17 6.91 21.59 -40.08
N THR A 18 6.75 22.58 -39.22
CA THR A 18 7.34 22.62 -37.88
C THR A 18 6.58 21.63 -37.00
N SER A 19 7.08 20.40 -36.91
CA SER A 19 6.61 19.44 -35.91
C SER A 19 7.02 19.96 -34.53
N THR A 20 6.08 20.55 -33.81
CA THR A 20 6.25 20.84 -32.39
C THR A 20 6.26 19.51 -31.65
N VAL A 21 7.45 18.99 -31.35
CA VAL A 21 7.64 17.89 -30.41
C VAL A 21 7.24 18.43 -29.04
N THR A 22 5.99 18.21 -28.63
CA THR A 22 5.59 18.41 -27.24
C THR A 22 6.36 17.40 -26.41
N ALA A 23 7.43 17.84 -25.75
CA ALA A 23 8.09 17.05 -24.73
C ALA A 23 7.02 16.62 -23.70
N PRO A 24 6.94 15.33 -23.32
CA PRO A 24 6.03 14.91 -22.25
C PRO A 24 6.36 15.77 -21.02
N ALA A 25 5.31 16.39 -20.46
CA ALA A 25 5.47 17.14 -19.22
C ALA A 25 6.13 16.21 -18.21
N ALA A 26 7.31 16.53 -17.76
CA ALA A 26 7.98 15.81 -16.70
C ALA A 26 7.03 15.84 -15.50
N ILE A 27 6.43 14.69 -15.15
CA ILE A 27 5.63 14.55 -13.95
C ILE A 27 6.60 14.88 -12.82
N ALA A 28 6.40 16.02 -12.15
CA ALA A 28 7.23 16.41 -11.03
C ALA A 28 7.14 15.30 -10.00
N GLN A 29 8.23 14.55 -9.82
CA GLN A 29 8.31 13.49 -8.84
C GLN A 29 8.06 14.11 -7.47
N ALA A 30 7.12 13.56 -6.71
CA ALA A 30 6.86 14.01 -5.36
C ALA A 30 8.17 13.98 -4.55
N LYS A 31 8.47 15.05 -3.83
CA LYS A 31 9.69 15.14 -3.01
C LYS A 31 9.63 14.22 -1.80
N GLU A 32 8.43 13.88 -1.37
CA GLU A 32 8.16 13.04 -0.21
C GLU A 32 6.95 12.13 -0.47
N GLN A 33 6.93 10.98 0.20
CA GLN A 33 5.79 10.09 0.30
C GLN A 33 5.39 9.99 1.77
N PHE A 34 4.10 10.16 2.07
CA PHE A 34 3.60 10.15 3.43
C PHE A 34 3.10 8.77 3.85
N PHE A 35 3.62 8.29 4.97
CA PHE A 35 3.29 7.01 5.60
C PHE A 35 2.70 7.23 6.99
N PRO A 36 1.37 7.27 7.15
CA PRO A 36 0.75 7.26 8.47
C PRO A 36 1.12 5.99 9.23
N VAL A 37 1.46 6.12 10.51
CA VAL A 37 1.83 5.00 11.37
C VAL A 37 0.81 4.89 12.50
N LEU A 38 -0.14 3.97 12.37
CA LEU A 38 -1.08 3.65 13.44
C LEU A 38 -0.36 2.80 14.49
N VAL A 39 -0.39 3.25 15.73
CA VAL A 39 0.33 2.61 16.81
C VAL A 39 -0.55 2.37 18.04
N TYR A 40 -0.24 1.33 18.82
CA TYR A 40 -0.81 1.09 20.13
C TYR A 40 0.33 0.85 21.12
N ARG A 41 0.89 1.96 21.59
CA ARG A 41 1.95 1.99 22.61
C ARG A 41 1.39 1.95 24.03
N THR A 42 0.07 2.04 24.16
CA THR A 42 -0.70 1.98 25.41
C THR A 42 -1.75 0.86 25.34
N GLY A 43 -2.32 0.50 26.49
CA GLY A 43 -3.33 -0.53 26.60
C GLY A 43 -2.77 -1.96 26.68
N ALA A 44 -3.67 -2.94 26.66
CA ALA A 44 -3.32 -4.36 26.91
C ALA A 44 -2.36 -4.96 25.88
N TYR A 45 -2.38 -4.45 24.64
CA TYR A 45 -1.52 -4.94 23.55
C TYR A 45 -0.21 -4.15 23.38
N ALA A 46 0.05 -3.15 24.21
CA ALA A 46 1.28 -2.35 24.16
C ALA A 46 2.59 -3.17 24.16
N PRO A 47 2.70 -4.31 24.87
CA PRO A 47 3.89 -5.14 24.80
C PRO A 47 4.25 -5.62 23.38
N ASN A 48 3.25 -5.80 22.50
CA ASN A 48 3.45 -6.14 21.10
C ASN A 48 3.53 -4.88 20.23
N GLY A 49 2.69 -3.88 20.49
CA GLY A 49 2.58 -2.66 19.70
C GLY A 49 3.79 -1.75 19.77
N THR A 50 4.39 -1.62 20.93
CA THR A 50 5.56 -0.73 21.11
C THR A 50 6.78 -1.18 20.31
N PRO A 51 7.28 -2.45 20.39
CA PRO A 51 8.41 -2.88 19.58
C PRO A 51 8.10 -2.86 18.07
N TRP A 52 6.87 -3.19 17.68
CA TRP A 52 6.45 -3.05 16.27
C TRP A 52 6.58 -1.61 15.79
N ALA A 53 5.99 -0.65 16.52
CA ALA A 53 6.02 0.76 16.17
C ALA A 53 7.45 1.30 16.08
N ASN A 54 8.33 0.90 17.01
CA ASN A 54 9.74 1.25 16.97
C ASN A 54 10.41 0.73 15.71
N GLY A 55 10.25 -0.56 15.39
CA GLY A 55 10.84 -1.16 14.20
C GLY A 55 10.34 -0.51 12.90
N TYR A 56 9.05 -0.20 12.82
CA TYR A 56 8.48 0.45 11.64
C TYR A 56 9.07 1.87 11.45
N VAL A 57 9.04 2.69 12.49
CA VAL A 57 9.57 4.06 12.45
C VAL A 57 11.08 4.07 12.18
N ASP A 58 11.83 3.17 12.83
CA ASP A 58 13.27 3.09 12.63
C ASP A 58 13.63 2.64 11.22
N TYR A 59 12.82 1.76 10.61
CA TYR A 59 13.00 1.39 9.21
C TYR A 59 12.76 2.58 8.26
N LEU A 60 11.71 3.38 8.49
CA LEU A 60 11.46 4.60 7.69
C LEU A 60 12.62 5.59 7.80
N LYS A 61 13.15 5.79 9.01
CA LYS A 61 14.34 6.62 9.25
C LYS A 61 15.57 6.06 8.54
N TYR A 62 15.79 4.74 8.62
CA TYR A 62 16.89 4.06 7.94
C TYR A 62 16.83 4.25 6.42
N VAL A 63 15.67 4.07 5.81
CA VAL A 63 15.47 4.30 4.37
C VAL A 63 15.82 5.74 4.02
N ASN A 64 15.37 6.70 4.84
CA ASN A 64 15.70 8.12 4.63
C ASN A 64 17.20 8.42 4.77
N ALA A 65 17.88 7.78 5.72
CA ALA A 65 19.33 7.91 5.90
C ALA A 65 20.11 7.37 4.68
N LYS A 66 19.54 6.36 3.99
CA LYS A 66 20.09 5.79 2.74
C LYS A 66 19.74 6.63 1.48
N GLY A 67 19.06 7.76 1.64
CA GLY A 67 18.71 8.63 0.51
C GLY A 67 17.24 8.57 0.09
N GLY A 68 16.42 7.77 0.74
CA GLY A 68 15.02 7.52 0.37
C GLY A 68 14.88 6.41 -0.68
N ILE A 69 13.72 6.35 -1.31
CA ILE A 69 13.44 5.40 -2.41
C ILE A 69 13.53 6.19 -3.72
N ASN A 70 14.50 5.88 -4.55
CA ASN A 70 14.77 6.63 -5.80
C ASN A 70 14.91 8.15 -5.56
N GLY A 71 15.54 8.54 -4.44
CA GLY A 71 15.70 9.94 -4.05
C GLY A 71 14.46 10.58 -3.38
N VAL A 72 13.35 9.87 -3.27
CA VAL A 72 12.12 10.33 -2.61
C VAL A 72 12.21 10.01 -1.12
N LYS A 73 12.03 11.01 -0.27
CA LYS A 73 12.01 10.85 1.18
C LYS A 73 10.66 10.32 1.65
N LEU A 74 10.69 9.62 2.79
CA LEU A 74 9.50 9.11 3.47
C LEU A 74 9.20 10.01 4.66
N SER A 75 8.08 10.72 4.63
CA SER A 75 7.54 11.40 5.81
C SER A 75 6.56 10.50 6.54
N PHE A 76 6.46 10.64 7.85
CA PHE A 76 5.55 9.83 8.64
C PHE A 76 5.05 10.58 9.87
N GLU A 77 3.90 10.14 10.37
CA GLU A 77 3.32 10.60 11.63
C GLU A 77 2.68 9.42 12.35
N GLU A 78 3.03 9.24 13.63
CA GLU A 78 2.39 8.26 14.48
C GLU A 78 1.02 8.76 14.96
N CYS A 79 0.04 7.86 14.98
CA CYS A 79 -1.24 8.08 15.62
C CYS A 79 -1.54 6.95 16.59
N GLU A 80 -1.57 7.30 17.87
CA GLU A 80 -1.84 6.38 18.98
C GLU A 80 -3.33 6.07 19.08
N PHE A 81 -3.72 4.80 18.93
CA PHE A 81 -5.11 4.40 19.02
C PHE A 81 -5.43 3.38 20.14
N GLY A 82 -4.42 2.91 20.90
CA GLY A 82 -4.57 2.02 22.06
C GLY A 82 -5.29 0.71 21.74
N TYR A 83 -5.23 0.25 20.49
CA TYR A 83 -5.94 -0.93 19.97
C TYR A 83 -7.47 -0.78 19.94
N ALA A 84 -8.02 0.44 20.08
CA ALA A 84 -9.46 0.73 19.99
C ALA A 84 -9.84 1.01 18.53
N THR A 85 -10.80 0.26 17.99
CA THR A 85 -11.16 0.33 16.56
C THR A 85 -11.66 1.71 16.15
N ASP A 86 -12.50 2.34 16.95
CA ASP A 86 -13.04 3.69 16.74
C ASP A 86 -11.91 4.74 16.62
N ARG A 87 -10.97 4.72 17.56
CA ARG A 87 -9.79 5.60 17.51
C ARG A 87 -8.87 5.29 16.31
N GLY A 88 -8.75 4.02 15.92
CA GLY A 88 -8.01 3.64 14.72
C GLY A 88 -8.64 4.20 13.45
N VAL A 89 -9.98 4.21 13.36
CA VAL A 89 -10.72 4.85 12.26
C VAL A 89 -10.55 6.37 12.30
N GLU A 90 -10.58 7.00 13.47
CA GLU A 90 -10.31 8.43 13.63
C GLU A 90 -8.89 8.79 13.16
N CYS A 91 -7.89 8.01 13.54
CA CYS A 91 -6.52 8.17 13.04
C CYS A 91 -6.44 8.09 11.51
N TYR A 92 -7.14 7.14 10.92
CA TYR A 92 -7.22 7.01 9.46
C TYR A 92 -7.82 8.26 8.82
N GLU A 93 -9.00 8.69 9.26
CA GLU A 93 -9.69 9.87 8.69
C GLU A 93 -8.84 11.15 8.83
N ARG A 94 -8.16 11.30 9.96
CA ARG A 94 -7.29 12.46 10.21
C ARG A 94 -6.04 12.47 9.33
N LEU A 95 -5.48 11.31 9.01
CA LEU A 95 -4.19 11.21 8.35
C LEU A 95 -4.28 10.93 6.85
N LYS A 96 -5.39 10.39 6.34
CA LYS A 96 -5.50 9.92 4.96
C LYS A 96 -5.21 11.00 3.91
N GLY A 97 -5.58 12.25 4.16
CA GLY A 97 -5.35 13.39 3.24
C GLY A 97 -4.16 14.25 3.60
N LYS A 98 -3.44 13.97 4.69
CA LYS A 98 -2.34 14.79 5.18
C LYS A 98 -1.11 14.70 4.24
N ASN A 99 -0.34 15.78 4.15
CA ASN A 99 0.91 15.84 3.39
C ASN A 99 0.78 15.38 1.92
N GLY A 100 -0.34 15.69 1.28
CA GLY A 100 -0.60 15.31 -0.11
C GLY A 100 -1.25 13.93 -0.28
N GLY A 101 -1.57 13.27 0.81
CA GLY A 101 -2.26 11.99 0.86
C GLY A 101 -1.38 10.85 1.37
N ALA A 102 -2.02 9.93 2.07
CA ALA A 102 -1.35 8.73 2.57
C ALA A 102 -0.99 7.79 1.42
N THR A 103 0.25 7.31 1.39
CA THR A 103 0.70 6.32 0.40
C THR A 103 0.09 4.95 0.66
N VAL A 104 -0.06 4.58 1.94
CA VAL A 104 -0.56 3.29 2.38
C VAL A 104 -0.93 3.37 3.86
N PHE A 105 -1.88 2.55 4.29
CA PHE A 105 -2.11 2.30 5.71
C PHE A 105 -1.75 0.86 6.09
N GLN A 106 -1.11 0.74 7.23
CA GLN A 106 -0.88 -0.53 7.93
C GLN A 106 -1.62 -0.45 9.28
N PRO A 107 -2.85 -0.98 9.37
CA PRO A 107 -3.72 -0.77 10.53
C PRO A 107 -3.22 -1.39 11.83
N LEU A 108 -2.41 -2.44 11.76
CA LEU A 108 -1.88 -3.23 12.88
C LEU A 108 -2.98 -3.73 13.83
N SER A 109 -4.19 -3.89 13.34
CA SER A 109 -5.36 -4.34 14.10
C SER A 109 -6.38 -4.98 13.17
N THR A 110 -6.87 -6.17 13.55
CA THR A 110 -7.96 -6.85 12.84
C THR A 110 -9.21 -5.98 12.81
N GLY A 111 -9.63 -5.42 13.94
CA GLY A 111 -10.83 -4.58 14.02
C GLY A 111 -10.73 -3.34 13.14
N VAL A 112 -9.61 -2.63 13.16
CA VAL A 112 -9.39 -1.47 12.28
C VAL A 112 -9.35 -1.89 10.81
N THR A 113 -8.72 -3.02 10.46
CA THR A 113 -8.71 -3.53 9.09
C THR A 113 -10.12 -3.80 8.58
N PHE A 114 -10.98 -4.44 9.38
CA PHE A 114 -12.39 -4.66 9.02
C PHE A 114 -13.11 -3.34 8.78
N ALA A 115 -12.95 -2.37 9.68
CA ALA A 115 -13.61 -1.08 9.57
C ALA A 115 -13.14 -0.24 8.37
N LEU A 116 -11.90 -0.44 7.90
CA LEU A 116 -11.33 0.29 6.78
C LEU A 116 -11.49 -0.41 5.42
N THR A 117 -11.89 -1.68 5.39
CA THR A 117 -11.96 -2.48 4.17
C THR A 117 -12.82 -1.83 3.08
N ASP A 118 -13.96 -1.24 3.45
CA ASP A 118 -14.87 -0.58 2.50
C ASP A 118 -14.46 0.88 2.20
N LYS A 119 -13.63 1.50 3.06
CA LYS A 119 -13.13 2.86 2.87
C LYS A 119 -11.93 2.92 1.91
N ALA A 120 -11.05 1.94 1.98
CA ALA A 120 -9.82 1.88 1.20
C ALA A 120 -10.02 2.05 -0.32
N PRO A 121 -10.97 1.35 -0.98
CA PRO A 121 -11.24 1.53 -2.41
C PRO A 121 -11.81 2.91 -2.75
N VAL A 122 -12.63 3.50 -1.87
CA VAL A 122 -13.21 4.83 -2.05
C VAL A 122 -12.12 5.90 -1.99
N ASP A 123 -11.25 5.80 -0.99
CA ASP A 123 -10.15 6.73 -0.77
C ASP A 123 -8.94 6.42 -1.68
N LYS A 124 -8.92 5.26 -2.34
CA LYS A 124 -7.81 4.76 -3.18
C LYS A 124 -6.48 4.66 -2.40
N ILE A 125 -6.57 4.20 -1.17
CA ILE A 125 -5.41 4.03 -0.29
C ILE A 125 -5.28 2.54 0.03
N PRO A 126 -4.17 1.88 -0.32
CA PRO A 126 -3.96 0.48 0.00
C PRO A 126 -3.91 0.22 1.50
N LEU A 127 -4.55 -0.87 1.95
CA LEU A 127 -4.35 -1.44 3.27
C LEU A 127 -3.38 -2.61 3.16
N ILE A 128 -2.26 -2.54 3.85
CA ILE A 128 -1.29 -3.65 3.93
C ILE A 128 -1.36 -4.25 5.33
N THR A 129 -1.64 -5.55 5.41
CA THR A 129 -1.72 -6.26 6.69
C THR A 129 -0.64 -7.33 6.78
N ALA A 130 -0.15 -7.57 8.00
CA ALA A 130 0.91 -8.55 8.25
C ALA A 130 0.38 -9.99 8.45
N GLY A 131 -0.79 -10.33 7.93
CA GLY A 131 -1.41 -11.66 8.02
C GLY A 131 -2.57 -11.75 9.01
N TYR A 132 -3.12 -10.62 9.40
CA TYR A 132 -4.35 -10.52 10.20
C TYR A 132 -5.40 -9.72 9.42
N GLY A 133 -6.58 -9.58 10.00
CA GLY A 133 -7.68 -8.86 9.40
C GLY A 133 -8.63 -9.83 8.69
N ARG A 134 -9.20 -9.36 7.61
CA ARG A 134 -10.22 -10.09 6.89
C ARG A 134 -9.61 -11.17 6.00
N SER A 135 -9.83 -12.45 6.33
CA SER A 135 -9.25 -13.56 5.56
C SER A 135 -9.77 -13.63 4.13
N GLU A 136 -11.03 -13.25 3.90
CA GLU A 136 -11.64 -13.16 2.57
C GLU A 136 -10.92 -12.17 1.65
N SER A 137 -10.15 -11.23 2.21
CA SER A 137 -9.39 -10.24 1.42
C SER A 137 -8.25 -10.83 0.57
N GLN A 138 -7.96 -12.11 0.73
CA GLN A 138 -7.12 -12.83 -0.24
C GLN A 138 -7.75 -12.90 -1.65
N ASP A 139 -9.08 -12.74 -1.76
CA ASP A 139 -9.75 -12.57 -3.04
C ASP A 139 -9.62 -11.11 -3.51
N GLY A 140 -8.58 -10.81 -4.24
CA GLY A 140 -8.30 -9.48 -4.80
C GLY A 140 -9.32 -9.03 -5.85
N SER A 141 -10.17 -9.91 -6.37
CA SER A 141 -11.26 -9.51 -7.28
C SER A 141 -12.38 -8.77 -6.54
N VAL A 142 -12.55 -9.05 -5.26
CA VAL A 142 -13.54 -8.41 -4.37
C VAL A 142 -12.88 -7.33 -3.51
N PHE A 143 -11.70 -7.61 -2.97
CA PHE A 143 -11.00 -6.74 -2.01
C PHE A 143 -9.73 -6.13 -2.61
N ALA A 144 -9.85 -5.47 -3.76
CA ALA A 144 -8.74 -4.99 -4.57
C ALA A 144 -7.76 -4.02 -3.85
N TRP A 145 -8.15 -3.45 -2.71
CA TRP A 145 -7.36 -2.48 -1.95
C TRP A 145 -6.87 -3.01 -0.60
N ASN A 146 -7.07 -4.31 -0.31
CA ASN A 146 -6.61 -4.94 0.91
C ASN A 146 -5.57 -6.03 0.59
N PHE A 147 -4.35 -5.86 1.08
CA PHE A 147 -3.18 -6.67 0.74
C PHE A 147 -2.65 -7.41 1.97
N PRO A 148 -3.08 -8.65 2.22
CA PRO A 148 -2.51 -9.49 3.28
C PRO A 148 -1.12 -9.97 2.87
N LEU A 149 -0.07 -9.39 3.47
CA LEU A 149 1.32 -9.57 3.04
C LEU A 149 1.88 -10.97 3.33
N LEU A 150 1.61 -11.51 4.54
CA LEU A 150 2.19 -12.77 5.00
C LEU A 150 1.21 -13.96 4.95
N GLY A 151 -0.02 -13.73 4.54
CA GLY A 151 -1.08 -14.72 4.53
C GLY A 151 -2.34 -14.24 5.26
N THR A 152 -3.20 -15.17 5.63
CA THR A 152 -4.44 -14.89 6.34
C THR A 152 -4.60 -15.80 7.55
N TYR A 153 -5.54 -15.52 8.44
CA TYR A 153 -5.86 -16.41 9.56
C TYR A 153 -6.31 -17.81 9.10
N TRP A 154 -7.00 -17.93 7.96
CA TRP A 154 -7.38 -19.25 7.42
C TRP A 154 -6.16 -20.07 7.05
N VAL A 155 -5.20 -19.46 6.35
CA VAL A 155 -3.92 -20.14 6.02
C VAL A 155 -3.16 -20.51 7.29
N GLY A 156 -3.11 -19.60 8.27
CA GLY A 156 -2.45 -19.88 9.56
C GLY A 156 -3.10 -21.02 10.32
N ALA A 157 -4.43 -21.05 10.37
CA ALA A 157 -5.18 -22.14 11.00
C ALA A 157 -4.97 -23.49 10.29
N ASP A 158 -5.02 -23.49 8.96
CA ASP A 158 -4.79 -24.69 8.16
C ASP A 158 -3.39 -25.27 8.40
N VAL A 159 -2.35 -24.43 8.34
CA VAL A 159 -0.97 -24.84 8.62
C VAL A 159 -0.80 -25.37 10.05
N ALA A 160 -1.45 -24.75 11.03
CA ALA A 160 -1.41 -25.22 12.41
C ALA A 160 -2.03 -26.61 12.57
N ILE A 161 -3.17 -26.85 11.93
CA ILE A 161 -3.84 -28.17 11.94
C ILE A 161 -3.00 -29.22 11.19
N GLN A 162 -2.40 -28.88 10.06
CA GLN A 162 -1.51 -29.78 9.33
C GLN A 162 -0.27 -30.16 10.17
N ALA A 163 0.32 -29.19 10.84
CA ALA A 163 1.46 -29.41 11.72
C ALA A 163 1.08 -30.35 12.90
N LEU A 164 -0.10 -30.12 13.50
CA LEU A 164 -0.64 -30.98 14.54
C LEU A 164 -0.90 -32.41 14.03
N ALA A 165 -1.54 -32.55 12.87
CA ALA A 165 -1.78 -33.85 12.26
C ALA A 165 -0.49 -34.63 12.01
N LYS A 166 0.54 -33.95 11.47
CA LYS A 166 1.87 -34.55 11.26
C LYS A 166 2.47 -35.05 12.56
N ARG A 167 2.40 -34.26 13.63
CA ARG A 167 2.90 -34.65 14.96
C ARG A 167 2.18 -35.84 15.56
N GLU A 168 0.88 -35.94 15.33
CA GLU A 168 0.01 -37.00 15.86
C GLU A 168 -0.03 -38.24 14.95
N GLY A 169 0.72 -38.26 13.84
CA GLY A 169 0.76 -39.42 12.93
C GLY A 169 -0.36 -39.48 11.88
N GLY A 170 -1.10 -38.40 11.67
CA GLY A 170 -2.10 -38.22 10.62
C GLY A 170 -3.37 -37.55 11.08
N PHE A 171 -4.19 -37.12 10.12
CA PHE A 171 -5.46 -36.41 10.39
C PHE A 171 -6.48 -37.29 11.13
N ASP A 172 -6.47 -38.60 10.89
CA ASP A 172 -7.42 -39.52 11.56
C ASP A 172 -7.21 -39.55 13.08
N ASN A 173 -5.98 -39.30 13.52
CA ASN A 173 -5.64 -39.27 14.94
C ASN A 173 -6.05 -37.94 15.62
N LEU A 174 -6.57 -36.98 14.89
CA LEU A 174 -7.14 -35.75 15.44
C LEU A 174 -8.63 -35.91 15.81
N LYS A 175 -9.31 -36.94 15.31
CA LYS A 175 -10.75 -37.18 15.59
C LYS A 175 -10.99 -37.28 17.10
N GLY A 176 -11.95 -36.51 17.60
CA GLY A 176 -12.35 -36.49 19.00
C GLY A 176 -11.40 -35.72 19.95
N LYS A 177 -10.31 -35.17 19.45
CA LYS A 177 -9.44 -34.27 20.26
C LYS A 177 -10.17 -32.95 20.56
N LYS A 178 -10.04 -32.49 21.80
CA LYS A 178 -10.58 -31.21 22.23
C LYS A 178 -9.53 -30.13 22.00
N ILE A 179 -9.93 -29.02 21.39
CA ILE A 179 -9.10 -27.84 21.13
C ILE A 179 -9.73 -26.66 21.86
N ALA A 180 -8.93 -25.93 22.62
CA ALA A 180 -9.33 -24.63 23.16
C ALA A 180 -8.92 -23.55 22.17
N LEU A 181 -9.83 -22.63 21.90
CA LEU A 181 -9.63 -21.45 21.07
C LEU A 181 -9.66 -20.18 21.95
#